data_4ac21e0a1c694708944e11b9b1c940b2
#
_entry.id   4ac21e0a1c694708944e11b9b1c940b2
#
_cell.length_a   1.000
_cell.length_b   1.000
_cell.length_c   1.000
_cell.angle_alpha   90.00
_cell.angle_beta   90.00
_cell.angle_gamma   90.00
#
_symmetry.space_group_name_H-M   'P 1'
#
loop_
_entity.id
_entity.type
_entity.pdbx_description
1 polymer ?
#
loop_
_entity_poly.entity_id
_entity_poly.type
_entity_poly.pdbx_seq_one_letter_code
_entity_poly.pdbx_strand_id
1 'polypeptide(L)'
;MTPIDDAPAPNGFPFDRRSFLDAVLAVGFVSTAAAIVYPVSRFLVPPASGEASVDSAVAGKLAALKPNTGLIFPFGRQPALVVRTASNELHAFSAVCTHLDCTVQFKADTSQLWCARHNGLYDLSGNVVSGPPPRGLEPFVVNLRGEPGEEEIVVSRR
;
A
#
# COMPACT_ATOMS: atom_id res chain seq x y z
N MET A 1 -83.57 8.37 32.93
CA MET A 1 -82.85 7.87 31.74
C MET A 1 -81.70 8.80 31.58
N THR A 2 -80.56 8.46 32.19
CA THR A 2 -79.32 9.24 32.21
C THR A 2 -78.41 8.78 31.06
N PRO A 3 -77.79 9.71 30.29
CA PRO A 3 -76.86 9.36 29.23
C PRO A 3 -75.60 8.73 29.84
N ILE A 4 -75.19 7.66 29.24
CA ILE A 4 -73.93 7.03 29.55
C ILE A 4 -72.82 7.92 29.00
N ASP A 5 -72.02 8.51 29.89
CA ASP A 5 -70.81 9.25 29.54
C ASP A 5 -69.86 8.30 28.85
N ASP A 6 -69.62 8.57 27.57
CA ASP A 6 -68.46 7.99 26.82
C ASP A 6 -67.16 8.60 27.36
N ALA A 7 -66.61 7.94 28.38
CA ALA A 7 -65.26 8.24 28.81
C ALA A 7 -64.26 7.82 27.71
N PRO A 8 -63.32 8.70 27.30
CA PRO A 8 -62.29 8.34 26.32
C PRO A 8 -61.38 7.23 26.92
N ALA A 9 -61.19 6.18 26.16
CA ALA A 9 -60.27 5.08 26.50
C ALA A 9 -58.86 5.63 26.84
N PRO A 10 -58.28 5.23 27.99
CA PRO A 10 -56.95 5.69 28.36
C PRO A 10 -55.90 5.00 27.49
N ASN A 11 -55.07 5.86 26.88
CA ASN A 11 -53.73 5.51 26.41
C ASN A 11 -53.64 4.54 25.21
N GLY A 12 -54.15 4.98 24.06
CA GLY A 12 -53.64 4.51 22.77
C GLY A 12 -52.18 5.00 22.60
N PHE A 13 -51.24 4.11 22.36
CA PHE A 13 -49.89 4.48 21.92
C PHE A 13 -50.03 5.48 20.76
N PRO A 14 -49.22 6.59 20.75
CA PRO A 14 -49.34 7.61 19.71
C PRO A 14 -48.93 7.19 18.32
N PHE A 15 -48.67 5.92 18.12
CA PHE A 15 -48.27 5.34 16.83
C PHE A 15 -49.40 4.49 16.26
N ASP A 16 -50.00 5.02 15.23
CA ASP A 16 -50.87 4.29 14.36
C ASP A 16 -50.03 3.27 13.54
N ARG A 17 -50.65 2.17 13.08
CA ARG A 17 -49.98 1.11 12.32
C ARG A 17 -49.22 1.62 11.09
N ARG A 18 -49.75 2.63 10.45
CA ARG A 18 -49.15 3.27 9.28
C ARG A 18 -47.88 4.00 9.66
N SER A 19 -47.90 4.83 10.71
CA SER A 19 -46.71 5.54 11.20
C SER A 19 -45.62 4.59 11.64
N PHE A 20 -45.97 3.44 12.23
CA PHE A 20 -44.99 2.38 12.58
C PHE A 20 -44.33 1.80 11.34
N LEU A 21 -45.11 1.43 10.31
CA LEU A 21 -44.56 0.88 9.07
C LEU A 21 -43.71 1.91 8.32
N ASP A 22 -44.14 3.14 8.27
CA ASP A 22 -43.40 4.25 7.65
C ASP A 22 -42.04 4.45 8.39
N ALA A 23 -42.01 4.39 9.70
CA ALA A 23 -40.79 4.47 10.50
C ALA A 23 -39.84 3.28 10.23
N VAL A 24 -40.37 2.06 10.18
CA VAL A 24 -39.56 0.86 9.86
C VAL A 24 -38.96 0.94 8.46
N LEU A 25 -39.77 1.37 7.48
CA LEU A 25 -39.29 1.54 6.11
C LEU A 25 -38.24 2.63 6.00
N ALA A 26 -38.46 3.78 6.69
CA ALA A 26 -37.49 4.86 6.70
C ALA A 26 -36.15 4.45 7.32
N VAL A 27 -36.16 3.74 8.46
CA VAL A 27 -34.97 3.20 9.10
C VAL A 27 -34.28 2.18 8.20
N GLY A 28 -35.04 1.27 7.58
CA GLY A 28 -34.53 0.28 6.63
C GLY A 28 -33.86 0.92 5.42
N PHE A 29 -34.50 1.96 4.85
CA PHE A 29 -33.93 2.71 3.72
C PHE A 29 -32.62 3.44 4.10
N VAL A 30 -32.63 4.15 5.23
CA VAL A 30 -31.44 4.88 5.71
C VAL A 30 -30.30 3.92 6.00
N SER A 31 -30.59 2.77 6.65
CA SER A 31 -29.58 1.76 6.95
C SER A 31 -28.97 1.16 5.70
N THR A 32 -29.80 0.83 4.71
CA THR A 32 -29.35 0.29 3.43
C THR A 32 -28.51 1.31 2.67
N ALA A 33 -28.97 2.57 2.61
CA ALA A 33 -28.22 3.65 1.97
C ALA A 33 -26.86 3.86 2.65
N ALA A 34 -26.80 3.87 3.98
CA ALA A 34 -25.56 3.99 4.73
C ALA A 34 -24.62 2.82 4.47
N ALA A 35 -25.14 1.59 4.43
CA ALA A 35 -24.36 0.38 4.15
C ALA A 35 -23.73 0.38 2.74
N ILE A 36 -24.34 1.06 1.77
CA ILE A 36 -23.79 1.22 0.42
C ILE A 36 -22.85 2.43 0.34
N VAL A 37 -23.29 3.58 0.82
CA VAL A 37 -22.54 4.85 0.68
C VAL A 37 -21.23 4.84 1.50
N TYR A 38 -21.26 4.26 2.70
CA TYR A 38 -20.08 4.23 3.56
C TYR A 38 -18.87 3.52 2.91
N PRO A 39 -18.94 2.27 2.46
CA PRO A 39 -17.79 1.61 1.83
C PRO A 39 -17.38 2.29 0.52
N VAL A 40 -18.33 2.80 -0.27
CA VAL A 40 -18.02 3.55 -1.48
C VAL A 40 -17.25 4.83 -1.16
N SER A 41 -17.69 5.60 -0.18
CA SER A 41 -16.99 6.82 0.25
C SER A 41 -15.60 6.53 0.79
N ARG A 42 -15.42 5.44 1.54
CA ARG A 42 -14.12 5.00 2.07
C ARG A 42 -13.17 4.53 0.97
N PHE A 43 -13.70 3.98 -0.11
CA PHE A 43 -12.90 3.60 -1.27
C PHE A 43 -12.48 4.81 -2.11
N LEU A 44 -13.40 5.75 -2.36
CA LEU A 44 -13.16 6.94 -3.18
C LEU A 44 -12.32 8.01 -2.45
N VAL A 45 -12.45 8.10 -1.12
CA VAL A 45 -11.69 9.00 -0.29
C VAL A 45 -10.88 8.16 0.70
N PRO A 46 -9.74 7.59 0.26
CA PRO A 46 -8.88 6.86 1.17
C PRO A 46 -8.44 7.80 2.29
N PRO A 47 -8.28 7.28 3.53
CA PRO A 47 -7.75 8.09 4.62
C PRO A 47 -6.44 8.71 4.14
N ALA A 48 -6.23 9.99 4.42
CA ALA A 48 -4.93 10.62 4.25
C ALA A 48 -3.95 9.83 5.14
N SER A 49 -3.41 8.75 4.59
CA SER A 49 -2.20 8.16 5.12
C SER A 49 -1.20 9.29 5.00
N GLY A 50 -0.78 9.85 6.16
CA GLY A 50 0.24 10.87 6.17
C GLY A 50 1.35 10.37 5.26
N GLU A 51 1.49 11.01 4.11
CA GLU A 51 2.64 10.82 3.25
C GLU A 51 3.84 11.41 4.01
N ALA A 52 4.30 10.67 5.01
CA ALA A 52 5.69 10.79 5.37
C ALA A 52 6.42 10.35 4.09
N SER A 53 6.83 11.31 3.28
CA SER A 53 7.84 11.07 2.26
C SER A 53 8.99 10.43 3.01
N VAL A 54 9.10 9.10 2.90
CA VAL A 54 10.19 8.38 3.54
C VAL A 54 11.40 8.72 2.70
N ASP A 55 12.16 9.72 3.14
CA ASP A 55 13.37 10.14 2.46
C ASP A 55 14.50 9.11 2.63
N SER A 56 14.39 8.27 3.65
CA SER A 56 15.35 7.19 3.91
C SER A 56 14.69 6.00 4.62
N ALA A 57 15.16 4.79 4.34
CA ALA A 57 14.71 3.57 5.00
C ALA A 57 15.90 2.65 5.27
N VAL A 58 15.81 1.87 6.34
CA VAL A 58 16.80 0.82 6.65
C VAL A 58 16.41 -0.44 5.90
N ALA A 59 17.29 -0.89 4.99
CA ALA A 59 17.09 -2.13 4.26
C ALA A 59 17.41 -3.38 5.10
N GLY A 60 18.35 -3.26 6.06
CA GLY A 60 18.75 -4.33 6.94
C GLY A 60 20.24 -4.25 7.31
N LYS A 61 20.74 -5.29 8.00
CA LYS A 61 22.16 -5.38 8.35
C LYS A 61 23.00 -5.85 7.15
N LEU A 62 24.15 -5.22 6.93
CA LEU A 62 25.07 -5.58 5.86
C LEU A 62 25.56 -7.05 5.98
N ALA A 63 25.75 -7.53 7.20
CA ALA A 63 26.18 -8.91 7.47
C ALA A 63 25.14 -9.97 7.02
N ALA A 64 23.86 -9.59 6.96
CA ALA A 64 22.78 -10.47 6.51
C ALA A 64 22.67 -10.52 4.98
N LEU A 65 23.15 -9.50 4.27
CA LEU A 65 23.13 -9.45 2.80
C LEU A 65 24.41 -10.08 2.25
N LYS A 66 24.31 -11.29 1.73
CA LYS A 66 25.44 -12.02 1.15
C LYS A 66 25.94 -11.35 -0.14
N PRO A 67 27.23 -11.46 -0.48
CA PRO A 67 27.73 -11.06 -1.80
C PRO A 67 26.95 -11.76 -2.93
N ASN A 68 26.78 -11.07 -4.04
CA ASN A 68 26.04 -11.51 -5.22
C ASN A 68 24.55 -11.84 -4.93
N THR A 69 23.92 -11.05 -4.05
CA THR A 69 22.49 -11.20 -3.74
C THR A 69 21.78 -9.85 -3.75
N GLY A 70 20.45 -9.90 -3.93
CA GLY A 70 19.56 -8.74 -3.82
C GLY A 70 18.54 -8.93 -2.70
N LEU A 71 18.20 -7.85 -2.03
CA LEU A 71 17.18 -7.80 -0.98
C LEU A 71 16.12 -6.77 -1.34
N ILE A 72 14.86 -7.21 -1.39
CA ILE A 72 13.71 -6.32 -1.55
C ILE A 72 13.21 -5.93 -0.17
N PHE A 73 12.99 -4.63 0.04
CA PHE A 73 12.52 -4.08 1.30
C PHE A 73 11.50 -2.96 1.06
N PRO A 74 10.65 -2.63 2.04
CA PRO A 74 9.69 -1.54 1.92
C PRO A 74 10.39 -0.18 2.01
N PHE A 75 10.14 0.69 1.03
CA PHE A 75 10.57 2.08 1.01
C PHE A 75 9.34 2.99 0.88
N GLY A 76 8.81 3.39 2.01
CA GLY A 76 7.52 4.06 2.06
C GLY A 76 6.39 3.14 1.58
N ARG A 77 5.72 3.53 0.51
CA ARG A 77 4.61 2.77 -0.09
C ARG A 77 5.02 1.85 -1.24
N GLN A 78 6.26 1.90 -1.66
CA GLN A 78 6.78 1.15 -2.78
C GLN A 78 7.90 0.20 -2.34
N PRO A 79 8.12 -0.92 -3.03
CA PRO A 79 9.27 -1.75 -2.80
C PRO A 79 10.54 -1.09 -3.35
N ALA A 80 11.63 -1.25 -2.63
CA ALA A 80 12.98 -0.97 -3.10
C ALA A 80 13.82 -2.23 -3.12
N LEU A 81 14.87 -2.23 -3.92
CA LEU A 81 15.81 -3.32 -4.08
C LEU A 81 17.21 -2.80 -3.77
N VAL A 82 17.90 -3.44 -2.84
CA VAL A 82 19.33 -3.27 -2.64
C VAL A 82 20.05 -4.51 -3.14
N VAL A 83 21.13 -4.32 -3.86
CA VAL A 83 21.96 -5.37 -4.43
C VAL A 83 23.38 -5.24 -3.88
N ARG A 84 23.92 -6.34 -3.38
CA ARG A 84 25.34 -6.47 -3.08
C ARG A 84 25.99 -7.30 -4.18
N THR A 85 26.87 -6.71 -4.96
CA THR A 85 27.56 -7.37 -6.06
C THR A 85 28.59 -8.40 -5.53
N ALA A 86 29.13 -9.21 -6.42
CA ALA A 86 30.23 -10.11 -6.09
C ALA A 86 31.51 -9.36 -5.67
N SER A 87 31.70 -8.11 -6.15
CA SER A 87 32.78 -7.19 -5.74
C SER A 87 32.49 -6.44 -4.44
N ASN A 88 31.38 -6.76 -3.73
CA ASN A 88 30.92 -6.09 -2.52
C ASN A 88 30.43 -4.64 -2.69
N GLU A 89 30.19 -4.20 -3.91
CA GLU A 89 29.57 -2.90 -4.17
C GLU A 89 28.07 -2.97 -3.85
N LEU A 90 27.52 -1.88 -3.32
CA LEU A 90 26.10 -1.76 -2.99
C LEU A 90 25.42 -0.83 -3.97
N HIS A 91 24.34 -1.30 -4.56
CA HIS A 91 23.48 -0.52 -5.43
C HIS A 91 22.05 -0.62 -4.92
N ALA A 92 21.30 0.47 -5.00
CA ALA A 92 19.88 0.47 -4.62
C ALA A 92 19.04 1.18 -5.67
N PHE A 93 17.84 0.64 -5.88
CA PHE A 93 16.90 1.12 -6.88
C PHE A 93 15.46 1.00 -6.36
N SER A 94 14.56 1.77 -6.96
CA SER A 94 13.15 1.43 -6.89
C SER A 94 12.95 0.02 -7.49
N ALA A 95 12.29 -0.87 -6.76
CA ALA A 95 12.00 -2.21 -7.25
C ALA A 95 10.72 -2.25 -8.12
N VAL A 96 10.25 -1.10 -8.58
CA VAL A 96 9.04 -0.95 -9.40
C VAL A 96 9.42 -0.88 -10.88
N CYS A 97 9.01 -1.90 -11.64
CA CYS A 97 9.26 -1.97 -13.09
C CYS A 97 8.54 -0.83 -13.82
N THR A 98 9.27 -0.10 -14.63
CA THR A 98 8.76 1.08 -15.35
C THR A 98 7.78 0.76 -16.49
N HIS A 99 7.53 -0.53 -16.76
CA HIS A 99 6.53 -0.96 -17.74
C HIS A 99 5.11 -1.02 -17.14
N LEU A 100 4.88 -1.86 -16.12
CA LEU A 100 3.58 -2.08 -15.48
C LEU A 100 3.71 -2.36 -13.97
N ASP A 101 4.56 -1.62 -13.28
CA ASP A 101 4.71 -1.57 -11.83
C ASP A 101 4.94 -2.94 -11.13
N CYS A 102 5.40 -3.95 -11.87
CA CYS A 102 5.74 -5.25 -11.31
C CYS A 102 7.04 -5.16 -10.50
N THR A 103 7.20 -6.02 -9.51
CA THR A 103 8.42 -6.04 -8.69
C THR A 103 9.61 -6.60 -9.47
N VAL A 104 10.69 -5.81 -9.50
CA VAL A 104 11.98 -6.18 -10.10
C VAL A 104 12.82 -6.92 -9.07
N GLN A 105 13.56 -7.92 -9.51
CA GLN A 105 14.43 -8.78 -8.69
C GLN A 105 15.86 -8.75 -9.22
N PHE A 106 16.83 -9.09 -8.37
CA PHE A 106 18.21 -9.29 -8.80
C PHE A 106 18.43 -10.73 -9.30
N LYS A 107 19.10 -10.86 -10.42
CA LYS A 107 19.47 -12.12 -11.06
C LYS A 107 20.99 -12.29 -10.97
N ALA A 108 21.42 -13.14 -10.03
CA ALA A 108 22.82 -13.29 -9.66
C ALA A 108 23.68 -13.90 -10.76
N ASP A 109 23.11 -14.78 -11.60
CA ASP A 109 23.81 -15.47 -12.70
C ASP A 109 24.24 -14.52 -13.82
N THR A 110 23.47 -13.47 -14.07
CA THR A 110 23.74 -12.45 -15.11
C THR A 110 24.17 -11.10 -14.54
N SER A 111 24.13 -10.93 -13.22
CA SER A 111 24.36 -9.65 -12.53
C SER A 111 23.45 -8.54 -13.08
N GLN A 112 22.18 -8.86 -13.31
CA GLN A 112 21.18 -7.96 -13.86
C GLN A 112 19.96 -7.83 -12.95
N LEU A 113 19.21 -6.75 -13.15
CA LEU A 113 17.91 -6.56 -12.51
C LEU A 113 16.84 -7.04 -13.50
N TRP A 114 15.92 -7.85 -13.04
CA TRP A 114 14.99 -8.58 -13.90
C TRP A 114 13.55 -8.44 -13.42
N CYS A 115 12.68 -8.11 -14.36
CA CYS A 115 11.24 -8.14 -14.17
C CYS A 115 10.66 -9.41 -14.82
N ALA A 116 10.21 -10.35 -14.00
CA ALA A 116 9.72 -11.66 -14.45
C ALA A 116 8.49 -11.59 -15.35
N ARG A 117 7.65 -10.54 -15.22
CA ARG A 117 6.36 -10.46 -15.90
C ARG A 117 6.48 -10.41 -17.43
N HIS A 118 7.37 -9.57 -17.95
CA HIS A 118 7.55 -9.40 -19.39
C HIS A 118 9.03 -9.43 -19.78
N ASN A 119 9.85 -10.07 -18.95
CA ASN A 119 11.27 -10.28 -19.21
C ASN A 119 12.05 -8.97 -19.43
N GLY A 120 11.66 -7.88 -18.74
CA GLY A 120 12.44 -6.64 -18.75
C GLY A 120 13.74 -6.81 -17.99
N LEU A 121 14.85 -6.40 -18.60
CA LEU A 121 16.19 -6.48 -18.02
C LEU A 121 16.78 -5.08 -17.88
N TYR A 122 17.46 -4.88 -16.74
CA TYR A 122 18.19 -3.66 -16.43
C TYR A 122 19.60 -4.00 -15.98
N ASP A 123 20.54 -3.11 -16.22
CA ASP A 123 21.90 -3.23 -15.70
C ASP A 123 22.03 -2.77 -14.24
N LEU A 124 23.20 -2.88 -13.65
CA LEU A 124 23.51 -2.40 -12.30
C LEU A 124 23.62 -0.88 -12.18
N SER A 125 23.45 -0.15 -13.27
CA SER A 125 23.28 1.31 -13.27
C SER A 125 21.80 1.71 -13.32
N GLY A 126 20.89 0.72 -13.42
CA GLY A 126 19.45 0.92 -13.54
C GLY A 126 18.96 1.18 -14.96
N ASN A 127 19.84 1.14 -15.98
CA ASN A 127 19.43 1.38 -17.36
C ASN A 127 18.76 0.15 -17.97
N VAL A 128 17.85 0.37 -18.91
CA VAL A 128 17.20 -0.73 -19.64
C VAL A 128 18.20 -1.40 -20.59
N VAL A 129 18.34 -2.72 -20.44
CA VAL A 129 19.15 -3.55 -21.34
C VAL A 129 18.26 -4.17 -22.44
N SER A 130 17.10 -4.69 -22.05
CA SER A 130 16.16 -5.28 -22.99
C SER A 130 14.73 -5.37 -22.42
N GLY A 131 13.77 -5.61 -23.29
CA GLY A 131 12.37 -5.80 -22.93
C GLY A 131 11.53 -4.53 -23.10
N PRO A 132 10.27 -4.56 -22.64
CA PRO A 132 9.32 -3.49 -22.86
C PRO A 132 9.44 -2.26 -21.92
N PRO A 133 10.27 -2.20 -20.88
CA PRO A 133 10.36 -1.03 -20.02
C PRO A 133 10.81 0.22 -20.82
N PRO A 134 10.07 1.35 -20.71
CA PRO A 134 10.36 2.56 -21.48
C PRO A 134 11.51 3.40 -20.92
N ARG A 135 11.90 3.18 -19.66
CA ARG A 135 12.94 3.94 -18.95
C ARG A 135 13.62 3.10 -17.90
N GLY A 136 14.79 3.55 -17.44
CA GLY A 136 15.53 2.93 -16.35
C GLY A 136 14.79 2.97 -15.00
N LEU A 137 15.33 2.22 -14.03
CA LEU A 137 14.88 2.26 -12.65
C LEU A 137 15.40 3.51 -11.95
N GLU A 138 14.64 4.06 -11.02
CA GLU A 138 15.07 5.17 -10.18
C GLU A 138 16.18 4.71 -9.22
N PRO A 139 17.39 5.30 -9.29
CA PRO A 139 18.48 4.93 -8.39
C PRO A 139 18.32 5.63 -7.06
N PHE A 140 18.68 4.92 -5.99
CA PHE A 140 18.74 5.44 -4.63
C PHE A 140 20.20 5.53 -4.15
N VAL A 141 20.43 6.36 -3.13
CA VAL A 141 21.73 6.47 -2.47
C VAL A 141 21.80 5.44 -1.35
N VAL A 142 22.91 4.71 -1.28
CA VAL A 142 23.17 3.74 -0.23
C VAL A 142 24.22 4.30 0.71
N ASN A 143 23.92 4.31 2.01
CA ASN A 143 24.84 4.67 3.07
C ASN A 143 24.94 3.51 4.07
N LEU A 144 26.08 3.32 4.65
CA LEU A 144 26.26 2.40 5.76
C LEU A 144 26.30 3.20 7.07
N ARG A 145 25.56 2.74 8.07
CA ARG A 145 25.50 3.34 9.39
C ARG A 145 25.72 2.28 10.46
N GLY A 146 26.51 2.58 11.46
CA GLY A 146 26.82 1.67 12.56
C GLY A 146 28.32 1.46 12.70
N GLU A 147 28.72 0.62 13.67
CA GLU A 147 30.10 0.24 13.89
C GLU A 147 30.50 -0.91 12.97
N PRO A 148 31.81 -1.07 12.69
CA PRO A 148 32.32 -2.16 11.87
C PRO A 148 31.85 -3.53 12.37
N GLY A 149 31.14 -4.27 11.51
CA GLY A 149 30.54 -5.57 11.83
C GLY A 149 29.04 -5.54 12.22
N GLU A 150 28.50 -4.38 12.56
CA GLU A 150 27.07 -4.17 12.83
C GLU A 150 26.43 -3.13 11.89
N GLU A 151 27.03 -2.92 10.74
CA GLU A 151 26.60 -1.92 9.77
C GLU A 151 25.19 -2.19 9.25
N GLU A 152 24.38 -1.15 9.29
CA GLU A 152 23.04 -1.12 8.68
C GLU A 152 23.09 -0.44 7.32
N ILE A 153 22.41 -1.02 6.36
CA ILE A 153 22.23 -0.45 5.02
C ILE A 153 21.08 0.54 5.08
N VAL A 154 21.40 1.82 4.96
CA VAL A 154 20.42 2.91 4.90
C VAL A 154 20.31 3.38 3.46
N VAL A 155 19.12 3.29 2.91
CA VAL A 155 18.81 3.73 1.54
C VAL A 155 18.05 5.03 1.61
N SER A 156 18.44 6.02 0.79
CA SER A 156 17.77 7.32 0.72
C SER A 156 17.52 7.76 -0.73
N ARG A 157 16.52 8.59 -0.94
CA ARG A 157 16.34 9.27 -2.23
C ARG A 157 17.50 10.24 -2.47
N ARG A 158 17.75 10.53 -3.73
CA ARG A 158 18.72 11.55 -4.15
C ARG A 158 18.22 12.95 -3.89
#